data_c4a04571a049e32648e69432fc8293cd
#
_entry.id   c4a04571a049e32648e69432fc8293cd
#
_cell.length_a   1.000
_cell.length_b   1.000
_cell.length_c   1.000
_cell.angle_alpha   90.00
_cell.angle_beta   90.00
_cell.angle_gamma   90.00
#
_symmetry.space_group_name_H-M   'P 1'
#
loop_
_entity.id
_entity.type
_entity.pdbx_description
1 polymer ?
#
loop_
_entity_poly.entity_id
_entity_poly.type
_entity_poly.pdbx_seq_one_letter_code
_entity_poly.pdbx_strand_id
1 'polypeptide(L)'
;QLEGGKRRTPQRLLYVRKLCGDGLFLMGGLVLRFISLFLGRLLVLFTIELLRPVHYGIVLPWTALLASISAWVVGVFDPEVISYGKVLQHSVSGIGVSIEPGCNGIEACIILTAAVLAYPSDWKMKLAGVVLGFVAIQAVNVLRVITLFYLAAWDREVFEFAHLYLWQALIMLDVVVVWLIWVRQVARREAGRHVATA
;
A
#
# COMPACT_ATOMS: atom_id res chain seq x y z
N GLN A 1 27.20 49.96 -48.11
CA GLN A 1 26.74 50.01 -46.71
C GLN A 1 25.68 48.94 -46.49
N LEU A 2 26.04 47.81 -45.87
CA LEU A 2 25.11 46.77 -45.49
C LEU A 2 25.05 46.77 -43.94
N GLU A 3 23.99 47.34 -43.41
CA GLU A 3 23.73 47.37 -41.99
C GLU A 3 23.43 45.95 -41.47
N GLY A 4 24.27 45.51 -40.54
CA GLY A 4 24.13 44.24 -39.84
C GLY A 4 22.90 44.20 -38.95
N GLY A 5 21.87 43.48 -39.38
CA GLY A 5 20.69 43.17 -38.58
C GLY A 5 21.04 42.34 -37.35
N LYS A 6 21.21 42.97 -36.20
CA LYS A 6 21.37 42.37 -34.87
C LYS A 6 20.08 41.62 -34.54
N ARG A 7 20.03 40.30 -34.74
CA ARG A 7 18.90 39.43 -34.32
C ARG A 7 18.75 39.54 -32.82
N ARG A 8 17.78 40.28 -32.34
CA ARG A 8 17.37 40.29 -30.94
C ARG A 8 16.78 38.93 -30.65
N THR A 9 17.51 38.08 -29.95
CA THR A 9 16.99 36.84 -29.40
C THR A 9 15.80 37.21 -28.51
N PRO A 10 14.58 36.68 -28.73
CA PRO A 10 13.40 37.14 -28.01
C PRO A 10 13.60 36.84 -26.54
N GLN A 11 13.64 37.87 -25.71
CA GLN A 11 13.76 37.77 -24.24
C GLN A 11 12.70 36.80 -23.64
N ARG A 12 11.58 36.62 -24.31
CA ARG A 12 10.55 35.62 -23.99
C ARG A 12 11.08 34.18 -23.95
N LEU A 13 11.96 33.79 -24.87
CA LEU A 13 12.54 32.43 -24.91
C LEU A 13 13.47 32.15 -23.71
N LEU A 14 14.23 33.16 -23.29
CA LEU A 14 15.11 33.06 -22.13
C LEU A 14 14.29 33.00 -20.84
N TYR A 15 13.18 33.74 -20.74
CA TYR A 15 12.29 33.74 -19.62
C TYR A 15 11.54 32.39 -19.45
N VAL A 16 11.01 31.83 -20.55
CA VAL A 16 10.39 30.51 -20.58
C VAL A 16 11.36 29.38 -20.19
N ARG A 17 12.61 29.48 -20.73
CA ARG A 17 13.65 28.48 -20.38
C ARG A 17 14.06 28.54 -18.91
N LYS A 18 14.10 29.73 -18.32
CA LYS A 18 14.38 29.92 -16.89
C LYS A 18 13.22 29.38 -16.02
N LEU A 19 11.97 29.68 -16.35
CA LEU A 19 10.80 29.15 -15.65
C LEU A 19 10.71 27.63 -15.74
N CYS A 20 11.01 27.03 -16.90
CA CYS A 20 11.08 25.57 -17.03
C CYS A 20 12.24 24.96 -16.21
N GLY A 21 13.40 25.61 -16.19
CA GLY A 21 14.56 25.14 -15.42
C GLY A 21 14.33 25.20 -13.90
N ASP A 22 13.79 26.32 -13.42
CA ASP A 22 13.49 26.50 -11.99
C ASP A 22 12.35 25.57 -11.54
N GLY A 23 11.33 25.36 -12.38
CA GLY A 23 10.24 24.41 -12.14
C GLY A 23 10.71 22.96 -12.06
N LEU A 24 11.60 22.54 -12.96
CA LEU A 24 12.16 21.19 -12.97
C LEU A 24 13.05 20.93 -11.76
N PHE A 25 13.83 21.92 -11.32
CA PHE A 25 14.68 21.85 -10.14
C PHE A 25 13.84 21.75 -8.84
N LEU A 26 12.78 22.55 -8.75
CA LEU A 26 11.82 22.49 -7.61
C LEU A 26 11.07 21.15 -7.55
N MET A 27 10.62 20.63 -8.69
CA MET A 27 9.99 19.31 -8.76
C MET A 27 10.97 18.20 -8.35
N GLY A 28 12.22 18.26 -8.81
CA GLY A 28 13.25 17.29 -8.39
C GLY A 28 13.50 17.29 -6.88
N GLY A 29 13.55 18.47 -6.27
CA GLY A 29 13.69 18.61 -4.81
C GLY A 29 12.50 18.06 -4.03
N LEU A 30 11.27 18.28 -4.52
CA LEU A 30 10.05 17.74 -3.88
C LEU A 30 9.98 16.21 -3.96
N VAL A 31 10.29 15.65 -5.13
CA VAL A 31 10.33 14.19 -5.35
C VAL A 31 11.40 13.55 -4.46
N LEU A 32 12.60 14.12 -4.41
CA LEU A 32 13.69 13.60 -3.57
C LEU A 32 13.32 13.64 -2.08
N ARG A 33 12.69 14.74 -1.63
CA ARG A 33 12.18 14.86 -0.26
C ARG A 33 11.11 13.81 0.04
N PHE A 34 10.16 13.57 -0.87
CA PHE A 34 9.16 12.53 -0.70
C PHE A 34 9.80 11.15 -0.58
N ILE A 35 10.71 10.80 -1.49
CA ILE A 35 11.39 9.50 -1.50
C ILE A 35 12.19 9.31 -0.20
N SER A 36 12.96 10.30 0.23
CA SER A 36 13.77 10.20 1.46
C SER A 36 12.91 10.04 2.72
N LEU A 37 11.79 10.77 2.80
CA LEU A 37 10.83 10.64 3.90
C LEU A 37 10.10 9.30 3.86
N PHE A 38 9.76 8.82 2.68
CA PHE A 38 9.12 7.50 2.49
C PHE A 38 10.06 6.38 2.94
N LEU A 39 11.29 6.33 2.41
CA LEU A 39 12.27 5.31 2.74
C LEU A 39 12.66 5.34 4.22
N GLY A 40 12.85 6.53 4.80
CA GLY A 40 13.15 6.68 6.22
C GLY A 40 12.04 6.12 7.12
N ARG A 41 10.77 6.45 6.83
CA ARG A 41 9.61 5.93 7.57
C ARG A 41 9.41 4.43 7.36
N LEU A 42 9.60 3.98 6.13
CA LEU A 42 9.54 2.56 5.79
C LEU A 42 10.54 1.75 6.62
N LEU A 43 11.79 2.20 6.65
CA LEU A 43 12.85 1.55 7.45
C LEU A 43 12.49 1.52 8.94
N VAL A 44 12.01 2.65 9.49
CA VAL A 44 11.63 2.72 10.91
C VAL A 44 10.47 1.77 11.21
N LEU A 45 9.40 1.75 10.39
CA LEU A 45 8.24 0.90 10.61
C LEU A 45 8.57 -0.58 10.51
N PHE A 46 9.36 -1.00 9.50
CA PHE A 46 9.84 -2.38 9.40
C PHE A 46 10.74 -2.77 10.57
N THR A 47 11.62 -1.86 11.02
CA THR A 47 12.45 -2.13 12.21
C THR A 47 11.60 -2.33 13.46
N ILE A 48 10.53 -1.54 13.63
CA ILE A 48 9.60 -1.68 14.76
C ILE A 48 8.85 -3.02 14.68
N GLU A 49 8.39 -3.44 13.49
CA GLU A 49 7.71 -4.72 13.29
C GLU A 49 8.58 -5.91 13.70
N LEU A 50 9.88 -5.87 13.41
CA LEU A 50 10.83 -6.93 13.74
C LEU A 50 11.13 -7.04 15.23
N LEU A 51 10.76 -6.05 16.05
CA LEU A 51 10.98 -6.11 17.48
C LEU A 51 10.12 -7.22 18.13
N ARG A 52 10.74 -8.06 18.94
CA ARG A 52 10.04 -9.15 19.64
C ARG A 52 8.74 -8.74 20.33
N PRO A 53 8.67 -7.63 21.12
CA PRO A 53 7.44 -7.24 21.78
C PRO A 53 6.32 -6.87 20.79
N VAL A 54 6.65 -6.27 19.64
CA VAL A 54 5.68 -5.93 18.60
C VAL A 54 5.21 -7.18 17.88
N HIS A 55 6.14 -8.07 17.54
CA HIS A 55 5.82 -9.32 16.88
C HIS A 55 4.87 -10.20 17.73
N TYR A 56 5.19 -10.43 19.00
CA TYR A 56 4.35 -11.26 19.89
C TYR A 56 3.10 -10.54 20.38
N GLY A 57 3.15 -9.21 20.58
CA GLY A 57 2.02 -8.45 21.14
C GLY A 57 1.03 -7.92 20.10
N ILE A 58 1.44 -7.76 18.85
CA ILE A 58 0.60 -7.17 17.79
C ILE A 58 0.50 -8.10 16.58
N VAL A 59 1.63 -8.52 16.00
CA VAL A 59 1.64 -9.27 14.72
C VAL A 59 0.97 -10.63 14.86
N LEU A 60 1.35 -11.42 15.86
CA LEU A 60 0.78 -12.76 16.07
C LEU A 60 -0.71 -12.72 16.43
N PRO A 61 -1.21 -11.88 17.37
CA PRO A 61 -2.62 -11.75 17.65
C PRO A 61 -3.42 -11.28 16.43
N TRP A 62 -2.87 -10.35 15.64
CA TRP A 62 -3.47 -9.92 14.38
C TRP A 62 -3.58 -11.07 13.39
N THR A 63 -2.53 -11.86 13.21
CA THR A 63 -2.52 -13.01 12.30
C THR A 63 -3.56 -14.07 12.73
N ALA A 64 -3.70 -14.31 14.04
CA ALA A 64 -4.71 -15.20 14.57
C ALA A 64 -6.14 -14.67 14.34
N LEU A 65 -6.35 -13.37 14.53
CA LEU A 65 -7.63 -12.71 14.23
C LEU A 65 -7.96 -12.84 12.73
N LEU A 66 -7.00 -12.65 11.84
CA LEU A 66 -7.17 -12.80 10.41
C LEU A 66 -7.59 -14.24 10.03
N ALA A 67 -6.96 -15.26 10.63
CA ALA A 67 -7.35 -16.65 10.45
C ALA A 67 -8.80 -16.89 10.93
N SER A 68 -9.18 -16.30 12.07
CA SER A 68 -10.53 -16.41 12.61
C SER A 68 -11.58 -15.73 11.73
N ILE A 69 -11.28 -14.53 11.21
CA ILE A 69 -12.16 -13.83 10.25
C ILE A 69 -12.31 -14.66 8.97
N SER A 70 -11.21 -15.21 8.44
CA SER A 70 -11.24 -16.07 7.24
C SER A 70 -12.07 -17.34 7.47
N ALA A 71 -11.91 -17.98 8.63
CA ALA A 71 -12.71 -19.14 9.01
C ALA A 71 -14.20 -18.79 9.12
N TRP A 72 -14.53 -17.64 9.72
CA TRP A 72 -15.91 -17.19 9.83
C TRP A 72 -16.55 -16.93 8.47
N VAL A 73 -15.83 -16.29 7.54
CA VAL A 73 -16.32 -16.04 6.17
C VAL A 73 -16.52 -17.36 5.41
N VAL A 74 -15.56 -18.28 5.49
CA VAL A 74 -15.67 -19.60 4.86
C VAL A 74 -16.74 -20.44 5.49
N GLY A 75 -16.90 -20.38 6.81
CA GLY A 75 -17.89 -21.14 7.59
C GLY A 75 -19.35 -20.88 7.18
N VAL A 76 -19.63 -19.79 6.46
CA VAL A 76 -20.95 -19.54 5.84
C VAL A 76 -21.26 -20.57 4.74
N PHE A 77 -20.24 -21.09 4.06
CA PHE A 77 -20.36 -22.03 2.93
C PHE A 77 -19.85 -23.42 3.29
N ASP A 78 -18.89 -23.50 4.20
CA ASP A 78 -18.22 -24.72 4.63
C ASP A 78 -18.05 -24.70 6.16
N PRO A 79 -19.02 -25.21 6.93
CA PRO A 79 -19.02 -25.17 8.40
C PRO A 79 -17.93 -26.04 9.04
N GLU A 80 -17.24 -26.89 8.28
CA GLU A 80 -16.18 -27.75 8.78
C GLU A 80 -14.81 -27.06 8.81
N VAL A 81 -14.72 -25.81 8.32
CA VAL A 81 -13.51 -25.00 8.38
C VAL A 81 -13.42 -24.26 9.70
N ILE A 82 -12.32 -24.51 10.41
CA ILE A 82 -12.02 -23.93 11.72
C ILE A 82 -10.68 -23.19 11.69
N SER A 83 -10.50 -22.27 12.61
CA SER A 83 -9.18 -21.62 12.83
C SER A 83 -8.60 -22.06 14.18
N TYR A 84 -7.30 -22.33 14.19
CA TYR A 84 -6.53 -22.58 15.40
C TYR A 84 -5.26 -21.73 15.39
N GLY A 85 -5.22 -20.70 16.23
CA GLY A 85 -4.16 -19.70 16.19
C GLY A 85 -4.08 -19.07 14.81
N LYS A 86 -2.91 -19.16 14.15
CA LYS A 86 -2.68 -18.63 12.80
C LYS A 86 -3.03 -19.60 11.66
N VAL A 87 -3.59 -20.76 11.97
CA VAL A 87 -3.89 -21.82 10.99
C VAL A 87 -5.37 -21.83 10.66
N LEU A 88 -5.71 -21.90 9.39
CA LEU A 88 -7.03 -22.20 8.85
C LEU A 88 -7.04 -23.65 8.41
N GLN A 89 -7.96 -24.48 8.92
CA GLN A 89 -7.98 -25.92 8.72
C GLN A 89 -9.39 -26.47 8.52
N HIS A 90 -9.52 -27.43 7.61
CA HIS A 90 -10.74 -28.21 7.46
C HIS A 90 -10.70 -29.40 8.43
N SER A 91 -11.69 -29.50 9.31
CA SER A 91 -11.71 -30.42 10.44
C SER A 91 -11.74 -31.89 10.04
N VAL A 92 -12.38 -32.22 8.90
CA VAL A 92 -12.55 -33.62 8.42
C VAL A 92 -11.37 -34.05 7.55
N SER A 93 -10.97 -33.23 6.57
CA SER A 93 -9.87 -33.61 5.64
C SER A 93 -8.48 -33.41 6.22
N GLY A 94 -8.36 -32.61 7.30
CA GLY A 94 -7.09 -32.24 7.91
C GLY A 94 -6.23 -31.27 7.08
N ILE A 95 -6.70 -30.84 5.91
CA ILE A 95 -6.01 -29.86 5.06
C ILE A 95 -6.03 -28.51 5.77
N GLY A 96 -4.87 -27.86 5.85
CA GLY A 96 -4.75 -26.57 6.50
C GLY A 96 -3.68 -25.68 5.89
N VAL A 97 -3.85 -24.37 6.03
CA VAL A 97 -2.91 -23.33 5.63
C VAL A 97 -2.53 -22.48 6.81
N SER A 98 -1.23 -22.36 7.07
CA SER A 98 -0.69 -21.46 8.09
C SER A 98 -0.42 -20.08 7.49
N ILE A 99 -0.90 -19.03 8.17
CA ILE A 99 -0.64 -17.65 7.78
C ILE A 99 0.72 -17.25 8.36
N GLU A 100 1.73 -17.18 7.52
CA GLU A 100 3.08 -16.82 7.92
C GLU A 100 3.33 -15.30 7.76
N PRO A 101 4.40 -14.75 8.39
CA PRO A 101 4.88 -13.40 8.08
C PRO A 101 5.03 -13.21 6.56
N GLY A 102 4.68 -12.04 6.06
CA GLY A 102 4.56 -11.79 4.62
C GLY A 102 3.20 -12.17 4.00
N CYS A 103 2.36 -12.93 4.73
CA CYS A 103 1.03 -13.35 4.29
C CYS A 103 -0.11 -12.77 5.14
N ASN A 104 0.20 -11.97 6.16
CA ASN A 104 -0.77 -11.35 7.08
C ASN A 104 -1.18 -9.92 6.69
N GLY A 105 -0.61 -9.39 5.60
CA GLY A 105 -0.89 -8.06 5.07
C GLY A 105 -0.30 -6.90 5.87
N ILE A 106 0.48 -7.15 6.93
CA ILE A 106 1.07 -6.09 7.77
C ILE A 106 2.12 -5.31 6.98
N GLU A 107 2.99 -5.99 6.24
CA GLU A 107 4.03 -5.37 5.42
C GLU A 107 3.42 -4.43 4.36
N ALA A 108 2.32 -4.84 3.74
CA ALA A 108 1.57 -4.01 2.80
C ALA A 108 1.00 -2.75 3.48
N CYS A 109 0.45 -2.90 4.70
CA CYS A 109 -0.03 -1.78 5.50
C CYS A 109 1.10 -0.83 5.94
N ILE A 110 2.29 -1.36 6.24
CA ILE A 110 3.49 -0.56 6.55
C ILE A 110 3.89 0.29 5.35
N ILE A 111 3.94 -0.30 4.15
CA ILE A 111 4.28 0.41 2.90
C ILE A 111 3.28 1.54 2.64
N LEU A 112 1.98 1.24 2.73
CA LEU A 112 0.93 2.26 2.57
C LEU A 112 1.05 3.38 3.60
N THR A 113 1.24 3.04 4.88
CA THR A 113 1.37 4.00 5.97
C THR A 113 2.57 4.91 5.76
N ALA A 114 3.73 4.35 5.38
CA ALA A 114 4.92 5.13 5.07
C ALA A 114 4.67 6.12 3.92
N ALA A 115 3.98 5.69 2.85
CA ALA A 115 3.65 6.51 1.69
C ALA A 115 2.66 7.64 2.05
N VAL A 116 1.59 7.33 2.78
CA VAL A 116 0.59 8.31 3.24
C VAL A 116 1.23 9.36 4.16
N LEU A 117 2.06 8.94 5.10
CA LEU A 117 2.75 9.85 6.01
C LEU A 117 3.78 10.72 5.28
N ALA A 118 4.46 10.20 4.24
CA ALA A 118 5.44 10.95 3.45
C ALA A 118 4.81 12.02 2.58
N TYR A 119 3.57 11.82 2.14
CA TYR A 119 2.88 12.75 1.25
C TYR A 119 2.44 14.02 1.99
N PRO A 120 2.64 15.23 1.42
CA PRO A 120 2.19 16.48 2.02
C PRO A 120 0.65 16.57 1.97
N SER A 121 0.00 16.45 3.11
CA SER A 121 -1.46 16.58 3.25
C SER A 121 -1.85 16.83 4.70
N ASP A 122 -3.10 17.25 4.94
CA ASP A 122 -3.66 17.45 6.26
C ASP A 122 -3.66 16.17 7.11
N TRP A 123 -3.45 16.30 8.43
CA TRP A 123 -3.44 15.16 9.34
C TRP A 123 -4.72 14.32 9.31
N LYS A 124 -5.88 14.95 9.18
CA LYS A 124 -7.18 14.28 9.07
C LYS A 124 -7.23 13.37 7.83
N MET A 125 -6.66 13.84 6.70
CA MET A 125 -6.57 13.06 5.47
C MET A 125 -5.58 11.90 5.61
N LYS A 126 -4.47 12.09 6.32
CA LYS A 126 -3.51 11.01 6.62
C LYS A 126 -4.15 9.91 7.45
N LEU A 127 -4.82 10.29 8.54
CA LEU A 127 -5.51 9.33 9.40
C LEU A 127 -6.57 8.54 8.61
N ALA A 128 -7.41 9.22 7.83
CA ALA A 128 -8.39 8.56 6.98
C ALA A 128 -7.72 7.61 5.95
N GLY A 129 -6.61 8.04 5.33
CA GLY A 129 -5.86 7.22 4.38
C GLY A 129 -5.28 5.96 5.01
N VAL A 130 -4.72 6.06 6.21
CA VAL A 130 -4.17 4.91 6.94
C VAL A 130 -5.29 3.96 7.36
N VAL A 131 -6.38 4.46 7.96
CA VAL A 131 -7.47 3.60 8.46
C VAL A 131 -8.23 2.92 7.34
N LEU A 132 -8.67 3.69 6.33
CA LEU A 132 -9.41 3.13 5.20
C LEU A 132 -8.53 2.23 4.34
N GLY A 133 -7.28 2.61 4.16
CA GLY A 133 -6.32 1.80 3.44
C GLY A 133 -5.98 0.49 4.16
N PHE A 134 -5.84 0.51 5.49
CA PHE A 134 -5.69 -0.70 6.28
C PHE A 134 -6.87 -1.65 6.06
N VAL A 135 -8.11 -1.15 6.14
CA VAL A 135 -9.32 -1.97 5.92
C VAL A 135 -9.33 -2.55 4.50
N ALA A 136 -9.02 -1.75 3.48
CA ALA A 136 -9.00 -2.20 2.09
C ALA A 136 -7.96 -3.31 1.87
N ILE A 137 -6.71 -3.10 2.32
CA ILE A 137 -5.63 -4.11 2.19
C ILE A 137 -6.00 -5.39 2.92
N GLN A 138 -6.56 -5.30 4.13
CA GLN A 138 -6.91 -6.50 4.90
C GLN A 138 -8.11 -7.23 4.30
N ALA A 139 -9.06 -6.54 3.66
CA ALA A 139 -10.15 -7.20 2.93
C ALA A 139 -9.61 -8.04 1.75
N VAL A 140 -8.68 -7.50 0.97
CA VAL A 140 -8.00 -8.25 -0.11
C VAL A 140 -7.15 -9.38 0.46
N ASN A 141 -6.52 -9.18 1.61
CA ASN A 141 -5.72 -10.20 2.26
C ASN A 141 -6.57 -11.37 2.81
N VAL A 142 -7.78 -11.11 3.34
CA VAL A 142 -8.75 -12.19 3.70
C VAL A 142 -9.10 -13.01 2.46
N LEU A 143 -9.38 -12.36 1.33
CA LEU A 143 -9.65 -13.04 0.06
C LEU A 143 -8.44 -13.90 -0.38
N ARG A 144 -7.22 -13.40 -0.20
CA ARG A 144 -5.98 -14.15 -0.43
C ARG A 144 -5.94 -15.42 0.42
N VAL A 145 -6.16 -15.32 1.72
CA VAL A 145 -6.11 -16.46 2.65
C VAL A 145 -7.14 -17.52 2.23
N ILE A 146 -8.37 -17.10 1.94
CA ILE A 146 -9.45 -18.00 1.54
C ILE A 146 -9.14 -18.71 0.23
N THR A 147 -8.70 -17.98 -0.79
CA THR A 147 -8.37 -18.58 -2.09
C THR A 147 -7.18 -19.52 -1.99
N LEU A 148 -6.15 -19.18 -1.22
CA LEU A 148 -5.01 -20.07 -0.98
C LEU A 148 -5.41 -21.33 -0.22
N PHE A 149 -6.34 -21.25 0.71
CA PHE A 149 -6.88 -22.40 1.42
C PHE A 149 -7.53 -23.41 0.46
N TYR A 150 -8.40 -22.95 -0.44
CA TYR A 150 -9.03 -23.83 -1.42
C TYR A 150 -8.04 -24.34 -2.49
N LEU A 151 -7.07 -23.52 -2.90
CA LEU A 151 -6.03 -23.96 -3.83
C LEU A 151 -5.13 -25.05 -3.20
N ALA A 152 -4.82 -24.95 -1.91
CA ALA A 152 -4.05 -25.98 -1.20
C ALA A 152 -4.78 -27.33 -1.14
N ALA A 153 -6.13 -27.30 -1.14
CA ALA A 153 -6.94 -28.49 -1.19
C ALA A 153 -7.09 -29.09 -2.61
N TRP A 154 -6.96 -28.23 -3.63
CA TRP A 154 -7.16 -28.66 -5.01
C TRP A 154 -5.88 -29.14 -5.69
N ASP A 155 -4.83 -28.32 -5.73
CA ASP A 155 -3.58 -28.61 -6.41
C ASP A 155 -2.41 -27.85 -5.80
N ARG A 156 -1.34 -28.57 -5.47
CA ARG A 156 -0.17 -28.02 -4.78
C ARG A 156 0.66 -27.09 -5.68
N GLU A 157 0.80 -27.40 -6.97
CA GLU A 157 1.61 -26.57 -7.88
C GLU A 157 0.92 -25.25 -8.15
N VAL A 158 -0.41 -25.27 -8.32
CA VAL A 158 -1.24 -24.08 -8.48
C VAL A 158 -1.21 -23.22 -7.20
N PHE A 159 -1.27 -23.87 -6.02
CA PHE A 159 -1.13 -23.18 -4.74
C PHE A 159 0.23 -22.48 -4.63
N GLU A 160 1.34 -23.18 -4.92
CA GLU A 160 2.68 -22.58 -4.82
C GLU A 160 2.86 -21.42 -5.79
N PHE A 161 2.39 -21.55 -7.04
CA PHE A 161 2.40 -20.45 -8.00
C PHE A 161 1.56 -19.26 -7.53
N ALA A 162 0.34 -19.51 -7.08
CA ALA A 162 -0.55 -18.44 -6.60
C ALA A 162 0.01 -17.74 -5.35
N HIS A 163 0.57 -18.52 -4.42
CA HIS A 163 1.13 -18.00 -3.18
C HIS A 163 2.39 -17.15 -3.40
N LEU A 164 3.34 -17.64 -4.21
CA LEU A 164 4.65 -17.01 -4.38
C LEU A 164 4.66 -15.86 -5.39
N TYR A 165 3.82 -15.94 -6.42
CA TYR A 165 3.88 -14.98 -7.54
C TYR A 165 2.59 -14.17 -7.68
N LEU A 166 1.45 -14.83 -7.85
CA LEU A 166 0.20 -14.15 -8.18
C LEU A 166 -0.25 -13.22 -7.05
N TRP A 167 -0.39 -13.76 -5.84
CA TRP A 167 -0.86 -12.98 -4.68
C TRP A 167 0.15 -11.95 -4.23
N GLN A 168 1.45 -12.21 -4.38
CA GLN A 168 2.47 -11.22 -4.06
C GLN A 168 2.36 -10.00 -4.98
N ALA A 169 2.15 -10.21 -6.28
CA ALA A 169 1.93 -9.13 -7.24
C ALA A 169 0.61 -8.39 -6.96
N LEU A 170 -0.48 -9.11 -6.67
CA LEU A 170 -1.79 -8.52 -6.41
C LEU A 170 -1.80 -7.64 -5.14
N ILE A 171 -1.17 -8.08 -4.05
CA ILE A 171 -1.08 -7.28 -2.81
C ILE A 171 -0.25 -6.01 -3.04
N MET A 172 0.85 -6.08 -3.79
CA MET A 172 1.62 -4.89 -4.13
C MET A 172 0.83 -3.93 -5.02
N LEU A 173 0.08 -4.46 -5.99
CA LEU A 173 -0.81 -3.67 -6.84
C LEU A 173 -1.92 -3.00 -6.01
N ASP A 174 -2.52 -3.72 -5.05
CA ASP A 174 -3.55 -3.19 -4.16
C ASP A 174 -3.05 -1.98 -3.36
N VAL A 175 -1.86 -2.07 -2.75
CA VAL A 175 -1.23 -0.93 -2.07
C VAL A 175 -1.11 0.29 -2.97
N VAL A 176 -0.65 0.10 -4.22
CA VAL A 176 -0.49 1.19 -5.20
C VAL A 176 -1.85 1.79 -5.56
N VAL A 177 -2.86 0.97 -5.82
CA VAL A 177 -4.22 1.41 -6.18
C VAL A 177 -4.84 2.19 -5.02
N VAL A 178 -4.80 1.67 -3.81
CA VAL A 178 -5.32 2.33 -2.60
C VAL A 178 -4.63 3.68 -2.38
N TRP A 179 -3.29 3.72 -2.51
CA TRP A 179 -2.54 4.96 -2.38
C TRP A 179 -2.90 5.99 -3.45
N LEU A 180 -3.03 5.58 -4.72
CA LEU A 180 -3.43 6.47 -5.82
C LEU A 180 -4.85 7.02 -5.65
N ILE A 181 -5.80 6.20 -5.19
CA ILE A 181 -7.17 6.64 -4.86
C ILE A 181 -7.12 7.69 -3.76
N TRP A 182 -6.34 7.46 -2.71
CA TRP A 182 -6.19 8.40 -1.61
C TRP A 182 -5.55 9.73 -2.07
N VAL A 183 -4.46 9.69 -2.85
CA VAL A 183 -3.81 10.91 -3.42
C VAL A 183 -4.82 11.71 -4.25
N ARG A 184 -5.63 11.05 -5.08
CA ARG A 184 -6.69 11.72 -5.85
C ARG A 184 -7.71 12.42 -4.95
N GLN A 185 -8.07 11.82 -3.82
CA GLN A 185 -9.00 12.44 -2.86
C GLN A 185 -8.38 13.66 -2.16
N VAL A 186 -7.09 13.60 -1.81
CA VAL A 186 -6.35 14.75 -1.28
C VAL A 186 -6.36 15.90 -2.29
N ALA A 187 -5.96 15.64 -3.54
CA ALA A 187 -5.92 16.65 -4.60
C ALA A 187 -7.29 17.29 -4.87
N ARG A 188 -8.38 16.50 -4.88
CA ARG A 188 -9.75 17.02 -5.05
C ARG A 188 -10.16 17.95 -3.92
N ARG A 189 -9.82 17.63 -2.67
CA ARG A 189 -10.12 18.48 -1.51
C ARG A 189 -9.34 19.78 -1.50
N GLU A 190 -8.08 19.75 -1.90
CA GLU A 190 -7.26 20.97 -2.03
C GLU A 190 -7.81 21.88 -3.13
N ALA A 191 -8.15 21.35 -4.30
CA ALA A 191 -8.77 22.12 -5.38
C ALA A 191 -10.10 22.78 -4.92
N GLY A 192 -10.95 22.07 -4.20
CA GLY A 192 -12.21 22.60 -3.67
C GLY A 192 -12.01 23.72 -2.64
N ARG A 193 -10.94 23.69 -1.83
CA ARG A 193 -10.63 24.78 -0.89
C ARG A 193 -10.23 26.06 -1.61
N HIS A 194 -9.42 25.96 -2.66
CA HIS A 194 -9.00 27.13 -3.44
C HIS A 194 -10.18 27.84 -4.12
N VAL A 195 -11.18 27.09 -4.58
CA VAL A 195 -12.41 27.66 -5.18
C VAL A 195 -13.29 28.32 -4.13
N ALA A 196 -13.37 27.82 -2.90
CA ALA A 196 -14.20 28.37 -1.84
C ALA A 196 -13.62 29.65 -1.18
N THR A 197 -12.34 29.93 -1.42
CA THR A 197 -11.62 31.11 -0.86
C THR A 197 -11.37 32.20 -1.90
N ALA A 198 -11.72 32.00 -3.16
CA ALA A 198 -11.65 32.95 -4.28
C ALA A 198 -13.01 33.63 -4.51
#